data_7badbffe1707d8c9cdce16ba2b3e01e6
#
_entry.id   7badbffe1707d8c9cdce16ba2b3e01e6
#
_cell.length_a   1.000
_cell.length_b   1.000
_cell.length_c   1.000
_cell.angle_alpha   90.00
_cell.angle_beta   90.00
_cell.angle_gamma   90.00
#
_symmetry.space_group_name_H-M   'P 1'
#
loop_
_entity.id
_entity.type
_entity.pdbx_description
1 polymer ?
#
loop_
_entity_poly.entity_id
_entity_poly.type
_entity_poly.pdbx_seq_one_letter_code
_entity_poly.pdbx_strand_id
1 'polypeptide(L)'
;MSGLYLASQSPRRTELLHQVGIDHTVVTSSYVEDNVVITDPIEMVKAQALGKARCANDVPDGSIVLGADTIVVFDGKVLGKPHSKDEARTMLRTLSGQVHSVITGVALLIKGREIVFHNETKVYFKMLQDFEIESYIDSMEPMDKAGAYGIQGKGALWVDKIEGSYTNVVGLPVEHVYEELCKALGVKS
;
A
#
# COMPACT_ATOMS: atom_id res chain seq x y z
N MET A 1 17.26 -15.52 16.19
CA MET A 1 16.26 -15.69 15.12
C MET A 1 16.27 -14.41 14.30
N SER A 2 16.36 -14.53 12.99
CA SER A 2 16.29 -13.36 12.10
C SER A 2 14.89 -12.73 12.18
N GLY A 3 14.79 -11.50 12.73
CA GLY A 3 13.53 -10.78 12.85
C GLY A 3 13.04 -10.26 11.50
N LEU A 4 11.74 -9.98 11.38
CA LEU A 4 11.16 -9.24 10.26
C LEU A 4 11.20 -7.73 10.55
N TYR A 5 11.73 -6.95 9.63
CA TYR A 5 11.82 -5.50 9.69
C TYR A 5 10.94 -4.87 8.59
N LEU A 6 9.96 -4.07 9.00
CA LEU A 6 9.05 -3.38 8.09
C LEU A 6 9.59 -1.99 7.77
N ALA A 7 10.08 -1.80 6.55
CA ALA A 7 10.55 -0.51 6.02
C ALA A 7 9.37 0.36 5.54
N SER A 8 8.46 0.71 6.46
CA SER A 8 7.28 1.53 6.19
C SER A 8 6.78 2.21 7.45
N GLN A 9 6.44 3.50 7.34
CA GLN A 9 5.83 4.28 8.42
C GLN A 9 4.29 4.21 8.42
N SER A 10 3.69 3.39 7.54
CA SER A 10 2.24 3.23 7.49
C SER A 10 1.73 2.41 8.68
N PRO A 11 0.91 2.99 9.58
CA PRO A 11 0.36 2.24 10.71
C PRO A 11 -0.55 1.09 10.26
N ARG A 12 -1.23 1.26 9.13
CA ARG A 12 -2.11 0.25 8.55
C ARG A 12 -1.38 -1.07 8.21
N ARG A 13 -0.13 -0.98 7.71
CA ARG A 13 0.69 -2.16 7.41
C ARG A 13 1.11 -2.90 8.68
N THR A 14 1.46 -2.14 9.72
CA THR A 14 1.75 -2.69 11.05
C THR A 14 0.53 -3.41 11.63
N GLU A 15 -0.65 -2.80 11.55
CA GLU A 15 -1.91 -3.39 12.00
C GLU A 15 -2.23 -4.69 11.27
N LEU A 16 -2.07 -4.73 9.95
CA LEU A 16 -2.29 -5.94 9.14
C LEU A 16 -1.36 -7.08 9.51
N LEU A 17 -0.06 -6.81 9.71
CA LEU A 17 0.91 -7.83 10.15
C LEU A 17 0.58 -8.35 11.56
N HIS A 18 0.22 -7.47 12.49
CA HIS A 18 -0.22 -7.86 13.83
C HIS A 18 -1.49 -8.71 13.80
N GLN A 19 -2.47 -8.35 12.96
CA GLN A 19 -3.73 -9.08 12.81
C GLN A 19 -3.53 -10.55 12.43
N VAL A 20 -2.49 -10.83 11.64
CA VAL A 20 -2.16 -12.20 11.20
C VAL A 20 -1.03 -12.85 12.03
N GLY A 21 -0.65 -12.23 13.15
CA GLY A 21 0.34 -12.78 14.09
C GLY A 21 1.77 -12.78 13.57
N ILE A 22 2.12 -11.87 12.66
CA ILE A 22 3.48 -11.70 12.14
C ILE A 22 4.18 -10.62 12.97
N ASP A 23 5.06 -11.06 13.88
CA ASP A 23 5.92 -10.16 14.67
C ASP A 23 6.91 -9.44 13.77
N HIS A 24 7.04 -8.12 13.96
CA HIS A 24 7.95 -7.30 13.17
C HIS A 24 8.43 -6.06 13.93
N THR A 25 9.49 -5.47 13.45
CA THR A 25 10.02 -4.19 13.92
C THR A 25 9.88 -3.15 12.80
N VAL A 26 9.25 -2.00 13.11
CA VAL A 26 9.15 -0.88 12.16
C VAL A 26 10.48 -0.15 12.11
N VAL A 27 10.99 0.08 10.88
CA VAL A 27 12.21 0.85 10.64
C VAL A 27 11.96 1.94 9.60
N THR A 28 12.80 2.97 9.65
CA THR A 28 12.79 4.02 8.61
C THR A 28 13.51 3.54 7.35
N SER A 29 13.23 4.20 6.24
CA SER A 29 13.97 4.02 5.00
C SER A 29 14.44 5.38 4.50
N SER A 30 15.70 5.45 4.07
CA SER A 30 16.29 6.63 3.44
C SER A 30 16.04 6.71 1.92
N TYR A 31 15.18 5.84 1.40
CA TYR A 31 14.80 5.83 -0.01
C TYR A 31 14.03 7.11 -0.38
N VAL A 32 14.47 7.75 -1.49
CA VAL A 32 13.83 8.94 -2.06
C VAL A 32 13.08 8.54 -3.34
N GLU A 33 11.79 8.78 -3.37
CA GLU A 33 10.88 8.35 -4.45
C GLU A 33 11.03 9.15 -5.76
N ASP A 34 11.64 10.35 -5.71
CA ASP A 34 11.59 11.36 -6.77
C ASP A 34 12.54 11.11 -7.97
N ASN A 35 13.37 10.07 -7.95
CA ASN A 35 14.48 9.96 -8.90
C ASN A 35 14.24 9.02 -10.08
N VAL A 36 13.08 8.38 -10.20
CA VAL A 36 12.84 7.40 -11.27
C VAL A 36 11.50 7.67 -11.96
N VAL A 37 11.57 8.10 -13.22
CA VAL A 37 10.38 8.21 -14.08
C VAL A 37 10.02 6.82 -14.59
N ILE A 38 9.15 6.12 -13.86
CA ILE A 38 8.57 4.85 -14.30
C ILE A 38 7.13 5.12 -14.72
N THR A 39 6.80 4.86 -15.97
CA THR A 39 5.47 5.12 -16.53
C THR A 39 4.49 3.96 -16.28
N ASP A 40 5.00 2.74 -16.12
CA ASP A 40 4.17 1.58 -15.80
C ASP A 40 3.88 1.55 -14.30
N PRO A 41 2.59 1.60 -13.88
CA PRO A 41 2.23 1.64 -12.46
C PRO A 41 2.67 0.41 -11.67
N ILE A 42 2.69 -0.78 -12.29
CA ILE A 42 3.13 -2.03 -11.65
C ILE A 42 4.64 -1.99 -11.38
N GLU A 43 5.42 -1.62 -12.40
CA GLU A 43 6.86 -1.50 -12.23
C GLU A 43 7.23 -0.37 -11.27
N MET A 44 6.44 0.69 -11.22
CA MET A 44 6.62 1.78 -10.25
C MET A 44 6.50 1.27 -8.81
N VAL A 45 5.39 0.62 -8.43
CA VAL A 45 5.19 0.17 -7.05
C VAL A 45 6.20 -0.90 -6.65
N LYS A 46 6.62 -1.76 -7.58
CA LYS A 46 7.67 -2.77 -7.35
C LYS A 46 9.03 -2.13 -7.09
N ALA A 47 9.41 -1.15 -7.90
CA ALA A 47 10.66 -0.40 -7.73
C ALA A 47 10.68 0.39 -6.42
N GLN A 48 9.57 1.05 -6.08
CA GLN A 48 9.39 1.80 -4.84
C GLN A 48 9.48 0.89 -3.61
N ALA A 49 8.78 -0.26 -3.64
CA ALA A 49 8.83 -1.24 -2.55
C ALA A 49 10.26 -1.78 -2.35
N LEU A 50 10.95 -2.11 -3.44
CA LEU A 50 12.32 -2.61 -3.40
C LEU A 50 13.30 -1.53 -2.90
N GLY A 51 13.17 -0.31 -3.39
CA GLY A 51 13.98 0.82 -2.93
C GLY A 51 13.81 1.06 -1.43
N LYS A 52 12.57 1.05 -0.92
CA LYS A 52 12.29 1.17 0.53
C LYS A 52 12.92 0.05 1.34
N ALA A 53 12.87 -1.20 0.86
CA ALA A 53 13.48 -2.33 1.54
C ALA A 53 15.02 -2.25 1.54
N ARG A 54 15.63 -1.93 0.41
CA ARG A 54 17.11 -1.81 0.28
C ARG A 54 17.71 -0.68 1.11
N CYS A 55 16.96 0.40 1.27
CA CYS A 55 17.38 1.59 2.03
C CYS A 55 16.86 1.61 3.47
N ALA A 56 16.43 0.47 4.00
CA ALA A 56 16.00 0.36 5.40
C ALA A 56 17.19 0.62 6.34
N ASN A 57 16.97 1.46 7.35
CA ASN A 57 17.99 1.83 8.32
C ASN A 57 17.95 0.89 9.54
N ASP A 58 19.10 0.73 10.20
CA ASP A 58 19.22 0.02 11.49
C ASP A 58 18.72 -1.43 11.47
N VAL A 59 18.93 -2.13 10.36
CA VAL A 59 18.55 -3.54 10.20
C VAL A 59 19.75 -4.43 10.50
N PRO A 60 19.67 -5.36 11.48
CA PRO A 60 20.74 -6.30 11.76
C PRO A 60 20.99 -7.28 10.60
N ASP A 61 22.24 -7.69 10.43
CA ASP A 61 22.62 -8.67 9.42
C ASP A 61 21.81 -9.99 9.53
N GLY A 62 21.43 -10.52 8.39
CA GLY A 62 20.67 -11.76 8.31
C GLY A 62 19.18 -11.63 8.64
N SER A 63 18.69 -10.42 8.88
CA SER A 63 17.26 -10.14 9.06
C SER A 63 16.47 -10.21 7.75
N ILE A 64 15.15 -10.29 7.88
CA ILE A 64 14.23 -10.17 6.75
C ILE A 64 13.75 -8.72 6.69
N VAL A 65 13.79 -8.10 5.51
CA VAL A 65 13.27 -6.75 5.32
C VAL A 65 12.06 -6.79 4.38
N LEU A 66 10.97 -6.17 4.82
CA LEU A 66 9.73 -6.01 4.06
C LEU A 66 9.56 -4.54 3.69
N GLY A 67 9.58 -4.24 2.39
CA GLY A 67 9.19 -2.94 1.84
C GLY A 67 7.87 -3.06 1.09
N ALA A 68 7.07 -2.00 1.10
CA ALA A 68 5.82 -1.96 0.34
C ALA A 68 5.51 -0.54 -0.13
N ASP A 69 4.85 -0.45 -1.28
CA ASP A 69 4.29 0.78 -1.82
C ASP A 69 2.91 0.55 -2.40
N THR A 70 2.00 1.54 -2.28
CA THR A 70 0.60 1.40 -2.70
C THR A 70 0.18 2.65 -3.47
N ILE A 71 -0.40 2.44 -4.64
CA ILE A 71 -0.97 3.49 -5.49
C ILE A 71 -2.41 3.16 -5.87
N VAL A 72 -3.15 4.20 -6.22
CA VAL A 72 -4.46 4.09 -6.90
C VAL A 72 -4.26 4.43 -8.37
N VAL A 73 -4.87 3.65 -9.25
CA VAL A 73 -4.81 3.87 -10.71
C VAL A 73 -6.22 3.99 -11.26
N PHE A 74 -6.50 5.07 -11.95
CA PHE A 74 -7.75 5.30 -12.65
C PHE A 74 -7.49 5.84 -14.06
N ASP A 75 -8.08 5.21 -15.08
CA ASP A 75 -7.91 5.57 -16.49
C ASP A 75 -6.43 5.72 -16.90
N GLY A 76 -5.60 4.75 -16.46
CA GLY A 76 -4.16 4.73 -16.72
C GLY A 76 -3.34 5.79 -15.96
N LYS A 77 -3.96 6.60 -15.10
CA LYS A 77 -3.29 7.64 -14.32
C LYS A 77 -3.10 7.20 -12.87
N VAL A 78 -1.91 7.43 -12.34
CA VAL A 78 -1.61 7.20 -10.93
C VAL A 78 -2.13 8.37 -10.10
N LEU A 79 -2.94 8.05 -9.09
CA LEU A 79 -3.41 8.98 -8.07
C LEU A 79 -2.62 8.72 -6.79
N GLY A 80 -1.69 9.61 -6.48
CA GLY A 80 -0.90 9.59 -5.26
C GLY A 80 -1.69 10.12 -4.05
N LYS A 81 -0.95 10.53 -3.01
CA LYS A 81 -1.52 11.25 -1.87
C LYS A 81 -1.83 12.68 -2.28
N PRO A 82 -2.99 13.23 -1.88
CA PRO A 82 -3.31 14.64 -2.19
C PRO A 82 -2.41 15.58 -1.40
N HIS A 83 -1.97 16.66 -2.05
CA HIS A 83 -1.17 17.73 -1.42
C HIS A 83 -2.03 18.86 -0.87
N SER A 84 -3.32 18.87 -1.21
CA SER A 84 -4.29 19.88 -0.74
C SER A 84 -5.69 19.31 -0.64
N LYS A 85 -6.58 20.00 0.11
CA LYS A 85 -8.01 19.67 0.16
C LYS A 85 -8.67 19.72 -1.23
N ASP A 86 -8.24 20.64 -2.09
CA ASP A 86 -8.78 20.77 -3.45
C ASP A 86 -8.36 19.60 -4.35
N GLU A 87 -7.14 19.13 -4.21
CA GLU A 87 -6.68 17.93 -4.90
C GLU A 87 -7.41 16.68 -4.41
N ALA A 88 -7.60 16.53 -3.08
CA ALA A 88 -8.40 15.45 -2.52
C ALA A 88 -9.83 15.46 -3.06
N ARG A 89 -10.47 16.64 -3.12
CA ARG A 89 -11.80 16.82 -3.70
C ARG A 89 -11.85 16.38 -5.17
N THR A 90 -10.87 16.77 -5.94
CA THR A 90 -10.77 16.43 -7.36
C THR A 90 -10.61 14.91 -7.54
N MET A 91 -9.74 14.26 -6.75
CA MET A 91 -9.55 12.81 -6.77
C MET A 91 -10.85 12.08 -6.43
N LEU A 92 -11.53 12.46 -5.33
CA LEU A 92 -12.77 11.82 -4.90
C LEU A 92 -13.89 11.96 -5.93
N ARG A 93 -14.06 13.14 -6.54
CA ARG A 93 -15.02 13.35 -7.63
C ARG A 93 -14.68 12.51 -8.86
N THR A 94 -13.42 12.37 -9.18
CA THR A 94 -12.95 11.53 -10.29
C THR A 94 -13.28 10.05 -10.06
N LEU A 95 -13.16 9.56 -8.84
CA LEU A 95 -13.45 8.17 -8.47
C LEU A 95 -14.93 7.89 -8.22
N SER A 96 -15.76 8.93 -8.02
CA SER A 96 -17.20 8.80 -7.73
C SER A 96 -17.94 8.02 -8.81
N GLY A 97 -18.60 6.92 -8.43
CA GLY A 97 -19.34 6.05 -9.34
C GLY A 97 -18.47 5.26 -10.32
N GLN A 98 -17.16 5.23 -10.13
CA GLN A 98 -16.21 4.59 -11.03
C GLN A 98 -15.59 3.32 -10.44
N VAL A 99 -14.93 2.56 -11.31
CA VAL A 99 -14.08 1.42 -10.94
C VAL A 99 -12.62 1.84 -11.13
N HIS A 100 -11.81 1.63 -10.10
CA HIS A 100 -10.38 1.92 -10.14
C HIS A 100 -9.58 0.76 -9.57
N SER A 101 -8.28 0.75 -9.82
CA SER A 101 -7.36 -0.27 -9.30
C SER A 101 -6.57 0.29 -8.14
N VAL A 102 -6.39 -0.53 -7.10
CA VAL A 102 -5.40 -0.33 -6.04
C VAL A 102 -4.30 -1.37 -6.24
N ILE A 103 -3.08 -0.89 -6.44
CA ILE A 103 -1.92 -1.74 -6.70
C ILE A 103 -0.92 -1.55 -5.57
N THR A 104 -0.55 -2.64 -4.92
CA THR A 104 0.52 -2.65 -3.91
C THR A 104 1.68 -3.49 -4.41
N GLY A 105 2.85 -2.88 -4.52
CA GLY A 105 4.12 -3.55 -4.70
C GLY A 105 4.70 -3.96 -3.35
N VAL A 106 5.32 -5.12 -3.31
CA VAL A 106 5.98 -5.68 -2.13
C VAL A 106 7.36 -6.17 -2.48
N ALA A 107 8.31 -5.94 -1.61
CA ALA A 107 9.67 -6.49 -1.71
C ALA A 107 10.07 -7.14 -0.39
N LEU A 108 10.56 -8.38 -0.45
CA LEU A 108 11.16 -9.09 0.66
C LEU A 108 12.65 -9.30 0.37
N LEU A 109 13.50 -8.79 1.25
CA LEU A 109 14.93 -9.12 1.26
C LEU A 109 15.14 -10.19 2.30
N ILE A 110 15.52 -11.38 1.85
CA ILE A 110 15.67 -12.55 2.72
C ILE A 110 16.83 -13.46 2.28
N LYS A 111 17.76 -13.74 3.18
CA LYS A 111 18.91 -14.62 2.92
C LYS A 111 19.67 -14.27 1.63
N GLY A 112 19.88 -12.97 1.37
CA GLY A 112 20.56 -12.48 0.17
C GLY A 112 19.75 -12.57 -1.13
N ARG A 113 18.46 -12.89 -1.06
CA ARG A 113 17.53 -12.90 -2.19
C ARG A 113 16.59 -11.72 -2.11
N GLU A 114 16.18 -11.26 -3.27
CA GLU A 114 15.12 -10.25 -3.44
C GLU A 114 13.90 -10.93 -4.05
N ILE A 115 12.80 -10.92 -3.35
CA ILE A 115 11.50 -11.39 -3.82
C ILE A 115 10.63 -10.16 -4.00
N VAL A 116 10.24 -9.85 -5.24
CA VAL A 116 9.46 -8.66 -5.58
C VAL A 116 8.22 -9.08 -6.34
N PHE A 117 7.07 -8.67 -5.85
CA PHE A 117 5.77 -8.97 -6.46
C PHE A 117 4.80 -7.81 -6.30
N HIS A 118 3.64 -7.91 -6.88
CA HIS A 118 2.55 -6.96 -6.70
C HIS A 118 1.22 -7.68 -6.58
N ASN A 119 0.24 -7.00 -5.98
CA ASN A 119 -1.16 -7.37 -6.04
C ASN A 119 -1.98 -6.19 -6.56
N GLU A 120 -2.97 -6.50 -7.39
CA GLU A 120 -3.96 -5.54 -7.88
C GLU A 120 -5.35 -5.93 -7.39
N THR A 121 -6.13 -4.94 -6.98
CA THR A 121 -7.52 -5.10 -6.55
C THR A 121 -8.36 -4.01 -7.18
N LYS A 122 -9.45 -4.40 -7.86
CA LYS A 122 -10.44 -3.46 -8.37
C LYS A 122 -11.39 -3.04 -7.26
N VAL A 123 -11.62 -1.74 -7.15
CA VAL A 123 -12.53 -1.14 -6.18
C VAL A 123 -13.63 -0.40 -6.93
N TYR A 124 -14.86 -0.72 -6.59
CA TYR A 124 -16.09 -0.15 -7.19
C TYR A 124 -16.67 0.87 -6.22
N PHE A 125 -16.70 2.13 -6.62
CA PHE A 125 -17.30 3.20 -5.82
C PHE A 125 -18.76 3.44 -6.18
N LYS A 126 -19.56 3.71 -5.16
CA LYS A 126 -20.87 4.32 -5.31
C LYS A 126 -20.74 5.76 -5.82
N MET A 127 -21.84 6.34 -6.33
CA MET A 127 -21.90 7.79 -6.55
C MET A 127 -21.77 8.51 -5.23
N LEU A 128 -20.80 9.41 -5.13
CA LEU A 128 -20.56 10.25 -3.94
C LEU A 128 -21.33 11.56 -4.07
N GLN A 129 -21.93 12.01 -2.97
CA GLN A 129 -22.55 13.32 -2.90
C GLN A 129 -21.54 14.37 -2.45
N ASP A 130 -21.68 15.61 -2.92
CA ASP A 130 -20.74 16.68 -2.58
C ASP A 130 -20.59 16.88 -1.06
N PHE A 131 -21.69 16.78 -0.30
CA PHE A 131 -21.63 16.93 1.16
C PHE A 131 -20.83 15.81 1.85
N GLU A 132 -20.84 14.59 1.30
CA GLU A 132 -20.04 13.45 1.81
C GLU A 132 -18.56 13.69 1.57
N ILE A 133 -18.21 14.15 0.37
CA ILE A 133 -16.84 14.51 -0.01
C ILE A 133 -16.30 15.60 0.91
N GLU A 134 -17.04 16.70 1.10
CA GLU A 134 -16.60 17.81 1.96
C GLU A 134 -16.44 17.38 3.43
N SER A 135 -17.41 16.64 3.96
CA SER A 135 -17.33 16.10 5.34
C SER A 135 -16.12 15.18 5.54
N TYR A 136 -15.77 14.41 4.51
CA TYR A 136 -14.60 13.51 4.57
C TYR A 136 -13.29 14.29 4.50
N ILE A 137 -13.21 15.29 3.63
CA ILE A 137 -12.03 16.16 3.52
C ILE A 137 -11.80 16.94 4.83
N ASP A 138 -12.86 17.40 5.47
CA ASP A 138 -12.75 18.11 6.75
C ASP A 138 -12.28 17.23 7.90
N SER A 139 -12.45 15.91 7.82
CA SER A 139 -11.87 14.96 8.78
C SER A 139 -10.35 14.82 8.68
N MET A 140 -9.73 15.36 7.62
CA MET A 140 -8.31 15.19 7.26
C MET A 140 -7.89 13.74 6.98
N GLU A 141 -8.81 12.79 7.04
CA GLU A 141 -8.56 11.36 6.75
C GLU A 141 -8.01 11.10 5.33
N PRO A 142 -8.41 11.85 4.26
CA PRO A 142 -7.89 11.66 2.91
C PRO A 142 -6.39 11.89 2.75
N MET A 143 -5.81 12.77 3.57
CA MET A 143 -4.55 13.45 3.25
C MET A 143 -3.30 12.55 3.24
N ASP A 144 -3.35 11.40 3.90
CA ASP A 144 -2.24 10.43 3.96
C ASP A 144 -2.46 9.20 3.07
N LYS A 145 -3.45 9.23 2.17
CA LYS A 145 -3.88 8.07 1.40
C LYS A 145 -3.82 8.30 -0.10
N ALA A 146 -3.28 7.33 -0.86
CA ALA A 146 -3.34 7.32 -2.31
C ALA A 146 -4.81 7.36 -2.79
N GLY A 147 -5.12 8.16 -3.80
CA GLY A 147 -6.49 8.36 -4.29
C GLY A 147 -7.41 9.09 -3.31
N ALA A 148 -6.86 9.67 -2.24
CA ALA A 148 -7.57 10.44 -1.22
C ALA A 148 -8.67 9.66 -0.47
N TYR A 149 -8.56 8.35 -0.30
CA TYR A 149 -9.50 7.58 0.52
C TYR A 149 -8.86 6.36 1.17
N GLY A 150 -9.52 5.84 2.22
CA GLY A 150 -9.18 4.56 2.83
C GLY A 150 -10.41 3.66 2.94
N ILE A 151 -10.26 2.38 2.60
CA ILE A 151 -11.33 1.37 2.74
C ILE A 151 -11.67 1.07 4.21
N GLN A 152 -10.75 1.37 5.12
CA GLN A 152 -11.01 1.42 6.56
C GLN A 152 -11.60 2.80 6.90
N GLY A 153 -12.34 2.92 7.98
CA GLY A 153 -12.94 4.19 8.38
C GLY A 153 -14.12 4.64 7.49
N LYS A 154 -14.29 5.95 7.32
CA LYS A 154 -15.46 6.52 6.62
C LYS A 154 -15.50 6.20 5.13
N GLY A 155 -14.36 6.04 4.48
CA GLY A 155 -14.29 5.66 3.06
C GLY A 155 -14.92 4.29 2.75
N ALA A 156 -15.08 3.42 3.76
CA ALA A 156 -15.78 2.16 3.60
C ALA A 156 -17.25 2.31 3.14
N LEU A 157 -17.89 3.43 3.46
CA LEU A 157 -19.28 3.72 3.06
C LEU A 157 -19.45 3.85 1.55
N TRP A 158 -18.39 4.17 0.84
CA TRP A 158 -18.38 4.44 -0.60
C TRP A 158 -18.03 3.24 -1.46
N VAL A 159 -17.42 2.22 -0.84
CA VAL A 159 -17.06 0.99 -1.56
C VAL A 159 -18.29 0.10 -1.67
N ASP A 160 -18.73 -0.14 -2.90
CA ASP A 160 -19.83 -1.05 -3.20
C ASP A 160 -19.34 -2.50 -3.28
N LYS A 161 -18.18 -2.69 -3.91
CA LYS A 161 -17.59 -4.01 -4.18
C LYS A 161 -16.08 -3.90 -4.34
N ILE A 162 -15.36 -4.97 -4.04
CA ILE A 162 -13.97 -5.18 -4.46
C ILE A 162 -13.84 -6.51 -5.22
N GLU A 163 -12.90 -6.56 -6.15
CA GLU A 163 -12.44 -7.79 -6.82
C GLU A 163 -10.94 -7.92 -6.62
N GLY A 164 -10.55 -8.83 -5.73
CA GLY A 164 -9.18 -9.05 -5.29
C GLY A 164 -9.06 -9.07 -3.77
N SER A 165 -7.90 -8.68 -3.26
CA SER A 165 -7.55 -8.73 -1.84
C SER A 165 -7.95 -7.44 -1.11
N TYR A 166 -8.69 -7.57 0.00
CA TYR A 166 -9.01 -6.46 0.89
C TYR A 166 -7.75 -5.89 1.55
N THR A 167 -6.85 -6.75 2.00
CA THR A 167 -5.61 -6.34 2.67
C THR A 167 -4.67 -5.60 1.72
N ASN A 168 -4.69 -5.94 0.42
CA ASN A 168 -4.04 -5.18 -0.63
C ASN A 168 -4.58 -3.73 -0.70
N VAL A 169 -5.90 -3.54 -0.66
CA VAL A 169 -6.52 -2.19 -0.67
C VAL A 169 -6.15 -1.39 0.57
N VAL A 170 -6.03 -2.04 1.74
CA VAL A 170 -5.55 -1.40 2.97
C VAL A 170 -4.08 -0.97 2.85
N GLY A 171 -3.26 -1.70 2.07
CA GLY A 171 -1.89 -1.32 1.74
C GLY A 171 -0.82 -2.40 1.90
N LEU A 172 -1.21 -3.66 2.18
CA LEU A 172 -0.29 -4.80 2.24
C LEU A 172 -1.06 -6.12 2.03
N PRO A 173 -0.85 -6.86 0.93
CA PRO A 173 -1.48 -8.17 0.70
C PRO A 173 -0.84 -9.23 1.62
N VAL A 174 -1.27 -9.28 2.88
CA VAL A 174 -0.63 -10.10 3.93
C VAL A 174 -0.69 -11.59 3.64
N GLU A 175 -1.72 -12.07 2.94
CA GLU A 175 -1.85 -13.45 2.49
C GLU A 175 -0.70 -13.84 1.56
N HIS A 176 -0.40 -13.01 0.57
CA HIS A 176 0.71 -13.25 -0.37
C HIS A 176 2.08 -13.07 0.30
N VAL A 177 2.21 -12.06 1.18
CA VAL A 177 3.42 -11.87 2.01
C VAL A 177 3.70 -13.12 2.85
N TYR A 178 2.68 -13.67 3.50
CA TYR A 178 2.81 -14.88 4.32
C TYR A 178 3.26 -16.09 3.49
N GLU A 179 2.64 -16.30 2.32
CA GLU A 179 3.03 -17.39 1.41
C GLU A 179 4.50 -17.28 0.99
N GLU A 180 4.96 -16.10 0.59
CA GLU A 180 6.34 -15.90 0.16
C GLU A 180 7.33 -16.05 1.33
N LEU A 181 6.98 -15.62 2.55
CA LEU A 181 7.77 -15.87 3.75
C LEU A 181 7.87 -17.37 4.05
N CYS A 182 6.76 -18.12 3.99
CA CYS A 182 6.78 -19.58 4.20
C CYS A 182 7.66 -20.30 3.18
N LYS A 183 7.51 -19.97 1.89
CA LYS A 183 8.37 -20.53 0.81
C LYS A 183 9.83 -20.25 1.05
N ALA A 184 10.19 -19.02 1.37
CA ALA A 184 11.58 -18.60 1.56
C ALA A 184 12.22 -19.20 2.83
N LEU A 185 11.42 -19.46 3.87
CA LEU A 185 11.86 -20.06 5.13
C LEU A 185 11.80 -21.59 5.11
N GLY A 186 11.17 -22.19 4.10
CA GLY A 186 10.98 -23.64 4.00
C GLY A 186 9.94 -24.18 5.00
N VAL A 187 9.00 -23.33 5.42
CA VAL A 187 7.88 -23.72 6.29
C VAL A 187 6.71 -24.16 5.41
N LYS A 188 6.09 -25.29 5.71
CA LYS A 188 4.83 -25.68 5.05
C LYS A 188 3.70 -24.78 5.58
N SER A 189 3.06 -24.06 4.67
CA SER A 189 1.82 -23.29 4.93
C SER A 189 0.65 -24.26 5.09
#